data_f37bb2c6501a662dc0ddf916831ab80a
#
_entry.id   f37bb2c6501a662dc0ddf916831ab80a
#
_cell.length_a   1.000
_cell.length_b   1.000
_cell.length_c   1.000
_cell.angle_alpha   90.00
_cell.angle_beta   90.00
_cell.angle_gamma   90.00
#
_symmetry.space_group_name_H-M   'P 1'
#
loop_
_entity.id
_entity.type
_entity.pdbx_description
1 polymer ?
#
loop_
_entity_poly.entity_id
_entity_poly.type
_entity_poly.pdbx_seq_one_letter_code
_entity_poly.pdbx_strand_id
1 'polypeptide(L)'
;MVPAEEWHPYSPSTFVTPPFPGYTSGHATASGASARILELFTGSDRFECVAIRKAGELTELGCSVPEMQAFEGKPDDKLKDDREVRLPLPTFSETAEMAALSRAMGGYHIPTDNIVGLEIGRTIATWSWPRYRAYFEGTAKVRE
;
A
#
# COMPACT_ATOMS: atom_id res chain seq x y z
N MET A 1 -24.96 -2.14 -5.59
CA MET A 1 -24.13 -2.49 -6.77
C MET A 1 -24.51 -1.52 -7.88
N VAL A 2 -23.52 -0.90 -8.49
CA VAL A 2 -23.72 -0.06 -9.68
C VAL A 2 -23.39 -0.86 -10.93
N PRO A 3 -24.00 -0.57 -12.10
CA PRO A 3 -23.57 -1.13 -13.37
C PRO A 3 -22.08 -0.88 -13.64
N ALA A 4 -21.43 -1.80 -14.35
CA ALA A 4 -19.98 -1.67 -14.60
C ALA A 4 -19.62 -0.41 -15.41
N GLU A 5 -20.54 0.05 -16.26
CA GLU A 5 -20.43 1.27 -17.05
C GLU A 5 -20.51 2.57 -16.21
N GLU A 6 -21.05 2.48 -15.00
CA GLU A 6 -21.17 3.60 -14.05
C GLU A 6 -20.05 3.58 -12.99
N TRP A 7 -19.17 2.54 -13.02
CA TRP A 7 -18.09 2.43 -12.09
C TRP A 7 -16.95 3.40 -12.41
N HIS A 8 -16.53 4.16 -11.42
CA HIS A 8 -15.37 5.03 -11.51
C HIS A 8 -14.36 4.69 -10.39
N PRO A 9 -13.04 4.83 -10.64
CA PRO A 9 -12.05 4.71 -9.59
C PRO A 9 -12.30 5.73 -8.48
N TYR A 10 -12.03 5.36 -7.25
CA TYR A 10 -12.12 6.28 -6.10
C TYR A 10 -11.11 7.44 -6.20
N SER A 11 -10.03 7.24 -6.95
CA SER A 11 -8.99 8.23 -7.14
C SER A 11 -9.47 9.45 -7.94
N PRO A 12 -9.01 10.66 -7.58
CA PRO A 12 -9.37 11.87 -8.31
C PRO A 12 -8.87 11.82 -9.75
N SER A 13 -9.52 12.57 -10.64
CA SER A 13 -9.15 12.66 -12.05
C SER A 13 -7.73 13.19 -12.28
N THR A 14 -7.16 13.88 -11.31
CA THR A 14 -5.77 14.35 -11.30
C THR A 14 -4.75 13.24 -11.03
N PHE A 15 -5.19 12.13 -10.46
CA PHE A 15 -4.36 10.96 -10.20
C PHE A 15 -4.71 9.83 -11.17
N VAL A 16 -4.16 9.93 -12.37
CA VAL A 16 -4.45 9.01 -13.48
C VAL A 16 -3.88 7.62 -13.17
N THR A 17 -4.66 6.58 -13.48
CA THR A 17 -4.17 5.19 -13.43
C THR A 17 -2.93 5.04 -14.29
N PRO A 18 -1.81 4.51 -13.76
CA PRO A 18 -0.58 4.34 -14.53
C PRO A 18 -0.78 3.44 -15.76
N PRO A 19 -0.13 3.74 -16.90
CA PRO A 19 -0.29 2.99 -18.15
C PRO A 19 0.56 1.70 -18.17
N PHE A 20 0.34 0.81 -17.21
CA PHE A 20 1.01 -0.50 -17.12
C PHE A 20 0.01 -1.59 -16.78
N PRO A 21 0.36 -2.88 -17.01
CA PRO A 21 -0.50 -4.01 -16.66
C PRO A 21 -0.84 -4.02 -15.15
N GLY A 22 -2.09 -4.33 -14.81
CA GLY A 22 -2.55 -4.41 -13.42
C GLY A 22 -1.91 -5.57 -12.66
N TYR A 23 -1.72 -6.68 -13.31
CA TYR A 23 -1.15 -7.90 -12.72
C TYR A 23 0.39 -7.92 -12.86
N THR A 24 1.12 -8.09 -11.79
CA THR A 24 0.76 -8.07 -10.37
C THR A 24 0.86 -6.64 -9.81
N SER A 25 0.24 -6.35 -8.66
CA SER A 25 0.35 -5.04 -8.03
C SER A 25 1.81 -4.73 -7.64
N GLY A 26 2.39 -3.71 -8.26
CA GLY A 26 3.76 -3.27 -7.94
C GLY A 26 3.91 -2.80 -6.49
N HIS A 27 2.92 -2.08 -5.97
CA HIS A 27 2.91 -1.65 -4.57
C HIS A 27 2.86 -2.84 -3.61
N ALA A 28 2.01 -3.83 -3.87
CA ALA A 28 1.94 -5.04 -3.05
C ALA A 28 3.25 -5.83 -3.09
N THR A 29 3.86 -5.99 -4.28
CA THR A 29 5.12 -6.70 -4.46
C THR A 29 6.27 -6.02 -3.69
N ALA A 30 6.41 -4.71 -3.86
CA ALA A 30 7.46 -3.96 -3.17
C ALA A 30 7.25 -3.94 -1.66
N SER A 31 6.00 -3.71 -1.20
CA SER A 31 5.69 -3.70 0.23
C SER A 31 5.90 -5.07 0.88
N GLY A 32 5.47 -6.16 0.22
CA GLY A 32 5.70 -7.51 0.70
C GLY A 32 7.18 -7.87 0.80
N ALA A 33 7.99 -7.48 -0.20
CA ALA A 33 9.43 -7.67 -0.17
C ALA A 33 10.08 -6.87 0.97
N SER A 34 9.74 -5.59 1.11
CA SER A 34 10.28 -4.71 2.14
C SER A 34 9.96 -5.20 3.55
N ALA A 35 8.70 -5.55 3.81
CA ALA A 35 8.27 -6.10 5.08
C ALA A 35 9.04 -7.37 5.45
N ARG A 36 9.20 -8.29 4.49
CA ARG A 36 9.93 -9.52 4.72
C ARG A 36 11.43 -9.30 4.98
N ILE A 37 12.06 -8.36 4.27
CA ILE A 37 13.46 -8.01 4.55
C ILE A 37 13.61 -7.39 5.95
N LEU A 38 12.71 -6.50 6.35
CA LEU A 38 12.74 -5.90 7.68
C LEU A 38 12.57 -6.96 8.77
N GLU A 39 11.62 -7.88 8.61
CA GLU A 39 11.44 -9.02 9.52
C GLU A 39 12.71 -9.88 9.63
N LEU A 40 13.31 -10.24 8.49
CA LEU A 40 14.53 -11.05 8.46
C LEU A 40 15.75 -10.32 9.04
N PHE A 41 15.81 -9.01 8.87
CA PHE A 41 16.89 -8.18 9.39
C PHE A 41 16.79 -7.97 10.89
N THR A 42 15.59 -7.68 11.41
CA THR A 42 15.35 -7.42 12.84
C THR A 42 15.16 -8.69 13.65
N GLY A 43 14.83 -9.81 13.00
CA GLY A 43 14.46 -11.06 13.65
C GLY A 43 13.02 -11.08 14.20
N SER A 44 12.22 -10.08 13.88
CA SER A 44 10.83 -9.95 14.36
C SER A 44 9.98 -9.19 13.35
N ASP A 45 8.72 -9.57 13.21
CA ASP A 45 7.73 -8.84 12.41
C ASP A 45 7.12 -7.62 13.14
N ARG A 46 7.51 -7.38 14.41
CA ARG A 46 6.99 -6.27 15.22
C ARG A 46 7.47 -4.94 14.68
N PHE A 47 6.51 -4.04 14.40
CA PHE A 47 6.80 -2.67 14.00
C PHE A 47 6.34 -1.66 15.06
N GLU A 48 5.14 -1.86 15.61
CA GLU A 48 4.55 -1.11 16.73
C GLU A 48 4.58 0.42 16.54
N CYS A 49 4.42 0.86 15.30
CA CYS A 49 4.41 2.27 14.94
C CYS A 49 2.95 2.76 14.79
N VAL A 50 2.75 4.06 14.99
CA VAL A 50 1.50 4.74 14.65
C VAL A 50 1.82 5.90 13.75
N ALA A 51 1.39 5.85 12.50
CA ALA A 51 1.47 7.01 11.62
C ALA A 51 0.34 7.99 11.96
N ILE A 52 0.69 9.25 12.17
CA ILE A 52 -0.26 10.31 12.50
C ILE A 52 -0.30 11.29 11.35
N ARG A 53 -1.51 11.62 10.89
CA ARG A 53 -1.76 12.62 9.86
C ARG A 53 -2.86 13.56 10.34
N LYS A 54 -2.73 14.83 10.02
CA LYS A 54 -3.80 15.80 10.25
C LYS A 54 -4.95 15.54 9.30
N ALA A 55 -6.15 15.90 9.69
CA ALA A 55 -7.30 15.86 8.80
C ALA A 55 -6.97 16.64 7.52
N GLY A 56 -7.25 16.06 6.36
CA GLY A 56 -6.96 16.64 5.05
C GLY A 56 -5.53 16.47 4.51
N GLU A 57 -4.56 16.02 5.31
CA GLU A 57 -3.19 15.77 4.81
C GLU A 57 -3.09 14.53 3.89
N LEU A 58 -4.06 13.63 3.96
CA LEU A 58 -4.11 12.41 3.14
C LEU A 58 -4.97 12.57 1.90
N THR A 59 -5.71 13.67 1.81
CA THR A 59 -6.48 14.03 0.63
C THR A 59 -5.79 15.19 -0.06
N GLU A 60 -5.59 15.10 -1.37
CA GLU A 60 -5.13 16.24 -2.14
C GLU A 60 -6.13 17.38 -2.00
N LEU A 61 -5.63 18.59 -1.72
CA LEU A 61 -6.45 19.79 -1.72
C LEU A 61 -7.11 19.93 -3.09
N GLY A 62 -8.42 19.94 -3.13
CA GLY A 62 -9.20 20.01 -4.37
C GLY A 62 -9.82 18.68 -4.81
N CYS A 63 -9.59 17.60 -4.09
CA CYS A 63 -10.27 16.32 -4.32
C CYS A 63 -11.72 16.27 -3.81
N SER A 64 -12.33 17.40 -3.51
CA SER A 64 -13.80 17.51 -3.48
C SER A 64 -14.32 17.44 -4.92
N VAL A 65 -14.21 16.25 -5.53
CA VAL A 65 -14.78 16.02 -6.85
C VAL A 65 -16.29 16.18 -6.70
N PRO A 66 -16.96 17.05 -7.46
CA PRO A 66 -18.40 17.21 -7.39
C PRO A 66 -19.15 15.88 -7.54
N GLU A 67 -18.59 14.94 -8.27
CA GLU A 67 -19.11 13.59 -8.49
C GLU A 67 -19.01 12.70 -7.23
N MET A 68 -18.01 12.85 -6.37
CA MET A 68 -17.96 12.18 -5.08
C MET A 68 -19.01 12.72 -4.11
N GLN A 69 -19.33 14.01 -4.19
CA GLN A 69 -20.41 14.59 -3.39
C GLN A 69 -21.78 14.02 -3.77
N ALA A 70 -21.97 13.63 -5.02
CA ALA A 70 -23.18 12.94 -5.47
C ALA A 70 -23.29 11.51 -4.95
N PHE A 71 -22.16 10.84 -4.67
CA PHE A 71 -22.12 9.47 -4.16
C PHE A 71 -22.28 9.40 -2.63
N GLU A 72 -21.81 10.41 -1.89
CA GLU A 72 -21.84 10.43 -0.42
C GLU A 72 -23.11 11.06 0.16
N GLY A 73 -24.07 11.48 -0.67
CA GLY A 73 -25.19 12.26 -0.15
C GLY A 73 -24.67 13.42 0.69
N LYS A 74 -25.22 14.57 0.65
CA LYS A 74 -24.84 15.84 1.29
C LYS A 74 -23.56 15.80 2.13
N PRO A 75 -22.53 16.60 1.84
CA PRO A 75 -21.33 16.65 2.66
C PRO A 75 -21.76 16.86 4.11
N ASP A 76 -21.49 15.87 4.94
CA ASP A 76 -21.66 16.02 6.37
C ASP A 76 -20.66 17.10 6.78
N ASP A 77 -21.13 18.24 7.23
CA ASP A 77 -20.29 19.34 7.74
C ASP A 77 -19.39 18.88 8.91
N LYS A 78 -19.59 17.65 9.39
CA LYS A 78 -18.75 16.98 10.37
C LYS A 78 -17.43 16.47 9.82
N LEU A 79 -17.23 16.39 8.50
CA LEU A 79 -15.93 16.06 7.87
C LEU A 79 -14.94 17.25 7.90
N LYS A 80 -15.33 18.41 8.37
CA LYS A 80 -14.41 19.49 8.79
C LYS A 80 -13.80 19.25 10.17
N ASP A 81 -13.66 17.98 10.52
CA ASP A 81 -13.11 17.60 11.80
C ASP A 81 -11.60 17.71 11.76
N ASP A 82 -11.04 18.59 12.60
CA ASP A 82 -9.59 18.74 12.82
C ASP A 82 -8.93 17.51 13.49
N ARG A 83 -9.61 16.36 13.47
CA ARG A 83 -9.13 15.14 14.10
C ARG A 83 -7.92 14.57 13.37
N GLU A 84 -6.94 14.17 14.17
CA GLU A 84 -5.83 13.38 13.68
C GLU A 84 -6.32 12.01 13.19
N VAL A 85 -5.87 11.60 11.99
CA VAL A 85 -6.00 10.22 11.52
C VAL A 85 -4.82 9.43 12.05
N ARG A 86 -5.11 8.42 12.85
CA ARG A 86 -4.11 7.52 13.44
C ARG A 86 -4.18 6.18 12.74
N LEU A 87 -3.09 5.83 12.06
CA LEU A 87 -2.95 4.54 11.37
C LEU A 87 -2.03 3.66 12.19
N PRO A 88 -2.55 2.67 12.92
CA PRO A 88 -1.73 1.71 13.63
C PRO A 88 -1.00 0.81 12.62
N LEU A 89 0.29 0.62 12.84
CA LEU A 89 1.18 -0.21 12.04
C LEU A 89 1.83 -1.23 12.99
N PRO A 90 1.09 -2.27 13.40
CA PRO A 90 1.54 -3.17 14.46
C PRO A 90 2.69 -4.07 14.00
N THR A 91 2.64 -4.53 12.75
CA THR A 91 3.69 -5.37 12.16
C THR A 91 4.12 -4.87 10.79
N PHE A 92 5.28 -5.30 10.32
CA PHE A 92 5.73 -5.02 8.96
C PHE A 92 4.80 -5.69 7.92
N SER A 93 4.40 -6.93 8.19
CA SER A 93 3.50 -7.69 7.31
C SER A 93 2.13 -7.04 7.19
N GLU A 94 1.48 -6.65 8.29
CA GLU A 94 0.18 -5.96 8.25
C GLU A 94 0.29 -4.60 7.58
N THR A 95 1.40 -3.88 7.76
CA THR A 95 1.65 -2.61 7.06
C THR A 95 1.72 -2.82 5.54
N ALA A 96 2.37 -3.90 5.09
CA ALA A 96 2.42 -4.25 3.67
C ALA A 96 1.03 -4.64 3.12
N GLU A 97 0.22 -5.35 3.92
CA GLU A 97 -1.15 -5.72 3.57
C GLU A 97 -2.07 -4.49 3.49
N MET A 98 -1.92 -3.53 4.40
CA MET A 98 -2.62 -2.24 4.32
C MET A 98 -2.26 -1.48 3.04
N ALA A 99 -0.98 -1.44 2.67
CA ALA A 99 -0.53 -0.81 1.43
C ALA A 99 -1.12 -1.50 0.19
N ALA A 100 -1.19 -2.83 0.18
CA ALA A 100 -1.83 -3.59 -0.89
C ALA A 100 -3.34 -3.32 -0.96
N LEU A 101 -4.03 -3.35 0.19
CA LEU A 101 -5.46 -3.09 0.27
C LEU A 101 -5.81 -1.67 -0.21
N SER A 102 -4.98 -0.68 0.09
CA SER A 102 -5.18 0.70 -0.35
C SER A 102 -5.28 0.81 -1.88
N ARG A 103 -4.59 -0.07 -2.61
CA ARG A 103 -4.65 -0.10 -4.08
C ARG A 103 -5.99 -0.63 -4.61
N ALA A 104 -6.57 -1.61 -3.92
CA ALA A 104 -7.91 -2.09 -4.25
C ALA A 104 -8.98 -1.02 -3.94
N MET A 105 -8.85 -0.34 -2.79
CA MET A 105 -9.74 0.76 -2.43
C MET A 105 -9.66 1.92 -3.42
N GLY A 106 -8.45 2.24 -3.91
CA GLY A 106 -8.24 3.26 -4.94
C GLY A 106 -8.74 2.87 -6.33
N GLY A 107 -9.12 1.62 -6.55
CA GLY A 107 -9.60 1.12 -7.84
C GLY A 107 -8.50 0.84 -8.88
N TYR A 108 -7.24 0.72 -8.45
CA TYR A 108 -6.11 0.46 -9.36
C TYR A 108 -5.85 -1.03 -9.59
N HIS A 109 -6.19 -1.87 -8.63
CA HIS A 109 -5.93 -3.29 -8.63
C HIS A 109 -7.11 -4.08 -8.10
N ILE A 110 -7.31 -5.28 -8.63
CA ILE A 110 -8.22 -6.27 -8.06
C ILE A 110 -7.52 -7.06 -6.94
N PRO A 111 -8.27 -7.71 -6.04
CA PRO A 111 -7.67 -8.44 -4.91
C PRO A 111 -6.57 -9.43 -5.30
N THR A 112 -6.75 -10.16 -6.41
CA THR A 112 -5.76 -11.14 -6.90
C THR A 112 -4.40 -10.50 -7.21
N ASP A 113 -4.37 -9.31 -7.80
CA ASP A 113 -3.13 -8.59 -8.12
C ASP A 113 -2.33 -8.30 -6.85
N ASN A 114 -3.02 -7.94 -5.78
CA ASN A 114 -2.43 -7.61 -4.50
C ASN A 114 -1.95 -8.85 -3.74
N ILE A 115 -2.78 -9.90 -3.68
CA ILE A 115 -2.43 -11.14 -2.98
C ILE A 115 -1.18 -11.76 -3.60
N VAL A 116 -1.19 -11.94 -4.92
CA VAL A 116 -0.06 -12.53 -5.64
C VAL A 116 1.17 -11.62 -5.58
N GLY A 117 0.97 -10.31 -5.64
CA GLY A 117 2.06 -9.34 -5.49
C GLY A 117 2.77 -9.47 -4.15
N LEU A 118 2.03 -9.51 -3.03
CA LEU A 118 2.59 -9.71 -1.68
C LEU A 118 3.37 -11.04 -1.59
N GLU A 119 2.83 -12.11 -2.13
CA GLU A 119 3.46 -13.44 -2.12
C GLU A 119 4.78 -13.46 -2.90
N ILE A 120 4.79 -12.90 -4.11
CA ILE A 120 6.00 -12.76 -4.94
C ILE A 120 7.05 -11.93 -4.19
N GLY A 121 6.66 -10.81 -3.61
CA GLY A 121 7.57 -9.95 -2.85
C GLY A 121 8.24 -10.69 -1.69
N ARG A 122 7.45 -11.36 -0.86
CA ARG A 122 7.92 -12.17 0.28
C ARG A 122 8.86 -13.30 -0.18
N THR A 123 8.54 -13.94 -1.28
CA THR A 123 9.33 -15.03 -1.86
C THR A 123 10.70 -14.53 -2.33
N ILE A 124 10.74 -13.44 -3.10
CA ILE A 124 11.98 -12.84 -3.58
C ILE A 124 12.85 -12.37 -2.41
N ALA A 125 12.25 -11.72 -1.41
CA ALA A 125 12.96 -11.26 -0.22
C ALA A 125 13.60 -12.43 0.54
N THR A 126 12.85 -13.49 0.78
CA THR A 126 13.35 -14.69 1.46
C THR A 126 14.49 -15.36 0.68
N TRP A 127 14.38 -15.41 -0.66
CA TRP A 127 15.41 -15.98 -1.52
C TRP A 127 16.67 -15.13 -1.61
N SER A 128 16.54 -13.81 -1.63
CA SER A 128 17.67 -12.89 -1.81
C SER A 128 18.40 -12.59 -0.50
N TRP A 129 17.72 -12.61 0.63
CA TRP A 129 18.26 -12.22 1.94
C TRP A 129 19.58 -12.92 2.32
N PRO A 130 19.74 -14.26 2.20
CA PRO A 130 20.99 -14.91 2.58
C PRO A 130 22.21 -14.38 1.81
N ARG A 131 22.01 -13.93 0.58
CA ARG A 131 23.08 -13.36 -0.25
C ARG A 131 23.48 -11.97 0.25
N TYR A 132 22.48 -11.09 0.49
CA TYR A 132 22.75 -9.75 1.06
C TYR A 132 23.42 -9.88 2.42
N ARG A 133 22.90 -10.75 3.27
CA ARG A 133 23.45 -11.02 4.58
C ARG A 133 24.92 -11.44 4.53
N ALA A 134 25.28 -12.30 3.61
CA ALA A 134 26.68 -12.74 3.42
C ALA A 134 27.62 -11.56 3.07
N TYR A 135 27.14 -10.55 2.31
CA TYR A 135 27.93 -9.36 2.06
C TYR A 135 28.09 -8.50 3.33
N PHE A 136 27.06 -8.31 4.11
CA PHE A 136 27.17 -7.58 5.39
C PHE A 136 28.08 -8.27 6.38
N GLU A 137 28.07 -9.60 6.43
CA GLU A 137 28.92 -10.42 7.31
C GLU A 137 30.34 -10.65 6.75
N GLY A 138 30.64 -10.18 5.55
CA GLY A 138 31.94 -10.40 4.89
C GLY A 138 32.21 -11.83 4.49
N THR A 139 31.18 -12.67 4.42
CA THR A 139 31.28 -14.11 4.09
C THR A 139 30.91 -14.41 2.63
N ALA A 140 30.55 -13.40 1.85
CA ALA A 140 30.17 -13.55 0.45
C ALA A 140 31.36 -14.06 -0.37
N LYS A 141 31.14 -15.16 -1.13
CA LYS A 141 32.11 -15.63 -2.12
C LYS A 141 31.94 -14.79 -3.38
N VAL A 142 32.97 -14.03 -3.73
CA VAL A 142 33.06 -13.38 -5.04
C VAL A 142 33.21 -14.50 -6.08
N ARG A 143 32.31 -14.60 -7.04
CA ARG A 143 32.55 -15.45 -8.21
C ARG A 143 33.57 -14.76 -9.09
N GLU A 144 34.73 -15.40 -9.28
CA GLU A 144 35.69 -15.03 -10.31
C GLU A 144 35.08 -15.23 -11.71
#